data_4ee21982bfa5265d02213b3750703026
#
_entry.id   4ee21982bfa5265d02213b3750703026
#
_cell.length_a   1.000
_cell.length_b   1.000
_cell.length_c   1.000
_cell.angle_alpha   90.00
_cell.angle_beta   90.00
_cell.angle_gamma   90.00
#
_symmetry.space_group_name_H-M   'P 1'
#
loop_
_entity.id
_entity.type
_entity.pdbx_description
1 polymer ?
#
loop_
_entity_poly.entity_id
_entity_poly.type
_entity_poly.pdbx_seq_one_letter_code
_entity_poly.pdbx_strand_id
1 'polypeptide(L)'
;MTPHKETTKEPIGDIILWPTMQSEWSKNSTFQLTFSVFDYDSTLYDPLDVESSIVLEGQEYIVKNCVENFDTNTKNITAWHVYNEISRIYKRSDLTLNNNQDSNASKDQSYGVEDLLKAWIDGNKLGFSYEVHGNFDKQSTSKFDSGSGKEMLSKIIELW
;
A
#
# COMPACT_ATOMS: atom_id res chain seq x y z
N MET A 1 -7.77 0.97 23.59
CA MET A 1 -7.87 2.38 23.19
C MET A 1 -6.46 2.79 22.83
N THR A 2 -6.11 2.71 21.55
CA THR A 2 -4.80 3.15 21.05
C THR A 2 -4.84 4.66 20.92
N PRO A 3 -3.89 5.41 21.50
CA PRO A 3 -3.88 6.84 21.36
C PRO A 3 -3.70 7.21 19.88
N HIS A 4 -4.61 8.02 19.35
CA HIS A 4 -4.39 8.72 18.09
C HIS A 4 -3.12 9.57 18.28
N LYS A 5 -2.05 9.17 17.58
CA LYS A 5 -0.87 10.00 17.45
C LYS A 5 -1.29 11.21 16.61
N GLU A 6 -1.30 12.40 17.19
CA GLU A 6 -1.52 13.62 16.42
C GLU A 6 -0.51 13.67 15.28
N THR A 7 -1.01 13.78 14.06
CA THR A 7 -0.18 13.84 12.86
C THR A 7 0.26 15.29 12.71
N THR A 8 1.36 15.68 13.35
CA THR A 8 2.04 16.93 13.01
C THR A 8 2.70 16.76 11.65
N LYS A 9 2.27 17.58 10.67
CA LYS A 9 2.92 17.66 9.35
C LYS A 9 3.98 18.72 9.41
N GLU A 10 5.22 18.32 9.60
CA GLU A 10 6.36 19.23 9.61
C GLU A 10 7.21 19.04 8.36
N PRO A 11 7.72 20.14 7.75
CA PRO A 11 8.58 20.04 6.59
C PRO A 11 9.95 19.49 7.02
N ILE A 12 10.33 18.33 6.50
CA ILE A 12 11.63 17.69 6.78
C ILE A 12 12.71 18.06 5.75
N GLY A 13 12.41 18.95 4.81
CA GLY A 13 13.30 19.30 3.71
C GLY A 13 14.70 19.77 4.13
N ASP A 14 14.78 20.43 5.29
CA ASP A 14 16.02 21.03 5.78
C ASP A 14 17.00 19.98 6.34
N ILE A 15 16.52 18.82 6.77
CA ILE A 15 17.37 17.72 7.26
C ILE A 15 17.73 16.70 6.17
N ILE A 16 17.12 16.78 4.98
CA ILE A 16 17.38 15.85 3.89
C ILE A 16 18.73 16.17 3.21
N LEU A 17 19.54 15.16 3.04
CA LEU A 17 20.71 15.18 2.18
C LEU A 17 20.27 14.96 0.72
N TRP A 18 19.80 16.01 0.06
CA TRP A 18 19.18 15.97 -1.27
C TRP A 18 19.95 15.17 -2.33
N PRO A 19 21.29 15.20 -2.38
CA PRO A 19 22.05 14.38 -3.34
C PRO A 19 21.87 12.86 -3.18
N THR A 20 21.35 12.40 -2.02
CA THR A 20 21.11 10.99 -1.74
C THR A 20 19.69 10.56 -2.08
N MET A 21 18.80 11.51 -2.42
CA MET A 21 17.40 11.21 -2.69
C MET A 21 17.25 10.50 -4.03
N GLN A 22 16.61 9.34 -3.99
CA GLN A 22 16.29 8.52 -5.15
C GLN A 22 14.85 8.07 -5.07
N SER A 23 14.13 8.21 -6.16
CA SER A 23 12.78 7.66 -6.33
C SER A 23 12.83 6.57 -7.39
N GLU A 24 12.35 5.39 -7.05
CA GLU A 24 12.23 4.27 -7.96
C GLU A 24 10.76 3.92 -8.15
N TRP A 25 10.33 3.91 -9.40
CA TRP A 25 9.00 3.50 -9.78
C TRP A 25 9.05 2.46 -10.90
N SER A 26 8.35 1.35 -10.70
CA SER A 26 8.16 0.31 -11.70
C SER A 26 6.70 -0.12 -11.69
N LYS A 27 6.10 -0.16 -12.88
CA LYS A 27 4.69 -0.51 -13.03
C LYS A 27 4.37 -1.85 -12.36
N ASN A 28 3.38 -1.84 -11.46
CA ASN A 28 2.90 -3.01 -10.74
C ASN A 28 3.93 -3.70 -9.82
N SER A 29 5.03 -3.06 -9.52
CA SER A 29 6.12 -3.65 -8.73
C SER A 29 6.62 -2.69 -7.65
N THR A 30 7.58 -1.85 -7.98
CA THR A 30 8.29 -1.01 -7.02
C THR A 30 7.79 0.41 -7.09
N PHE A 31 7.53 0.99 -5.93
CA PHE A 31 7.28 2.41 -5.78
C PHE A 31 7.84 2.81 -4.42
N GLN A 32 9.11 3.21 -4.44
CA GLN A 32 9.87 3.48 -3.23
C GLN A 32 10.68 4.78 -3.34
N LEU A 33 11.02 5.30 -2.17
CA LEU A 33 11.84 6.47 -1.98
C LEU A 33 12.98 6.09 -1.04
N THR A 34 14.22 6.45 -1.40
CA THR A 34 15.38 6.30 -0.55
C THR A 34 16.10 7.62 -0.42
N PHE A 35 16.56 7.95 0.77
CA PHE A 35 17.32 9.16 1.06
C PHE A 35 18.01 9.07 2.41
N SER A 36 18.95 9.96 2.63
CA SER A 36 19.59 10.14 3.93
C SER A 36 19.18 11.47 4.55
N VAL A 37 19.07 11.49 5.85
CA VAL A 37 18.89 12.72 6.64
C VAL A 37 20.06 12.92 7.59
N PHE A 38 20.33 14.16 7.94
CA PHE A 38 21.34 14.55 8.91
C PHE A 38 20.67 15.25 10.10
N ASP A 39 21.16 15.02 11.29
CA ASP A 39 20.66 15.67 12.53
C ASP A 39 21.11 17.13 12.60
N TYR A 40 20.44 17.98 11.82
CA TYR A 40 20.52 19.45 11.97
C TYR A 40 19.50 19.95 13.00
N ASP A 41 18.40 19.25 13.16
CA ASP A 41 17.30 19.56 14.07
C ASP A 41 16.70 18.27 14.60
N SER A 42 17.02 17.95 15.83
CA SER A 42 16.56 16.73 16.49
C SER A 42 15.03 16.65 16.62
N THR A 43 14.32 17.79 16.58
CA THR A 43 12.85 17.78 16.62
C THR A 43 12.23 17.19 15.34
N LEU A 44 12.94 17.28 14.20
CA LEU A 44 12.57 16.68 12.92
C LEU A 44 13.20 15.30 12.72
N TYR A 45 14.43 15.14 13.21
CA TYR A 45 15.24 13.95 13.03
C TYR A 45 14.77 12.78 13.89
N ASP A 46 14.56 13.02 15.21
CA ASP A 46 14.21 11.95 16.15
C ASP A 46 12.90 11.24 15.83
N PRO A 47 11.81 11.94 15.45
CA PRO A 47 10.55 11.29 15.12
C PRO A 47 10.55 10.50 13.82
N LEU A 48 11.56 10.72 12.96
CA LEU A 48 11.66 10.04 11.67
C LEU A 48 12.19 8.63 11.85
N ASP A 49 11.28 7.68 11.91
CA ASP A 49 11.56 6.27 12.15
C ASP A 49 10.60 5.37 11.37
N VAL A 50 10.76 4.06 11.50
CA VAL A 50 9.89 3.05 10.87
C VAL A 50 8.42 3.35 11.19
N GLU A 51 7.55 3.19 10.19
CA GLU A 51 6.12 3.53 10.18
C GLU A 51 5.81 5.04 10.23
N SER A 52 6.81 5.92 10.15
CA SER A 52 6.56 7.35 9.89
C SER A 52 6.03 7.55 8.47
N SER A 53 5.13 8.52 8.30
CA SER A 53 4.59 8.90 6.99
C SER A 53 5.33 10.12 6.44
N ILE A 54 5.67 10.08 5.16
CA ILE A 54 6.36 11.15 4.43
C ILE A 54 5.54 11.49 3.20
N VAL A 55 5.34 12.78 2.95
CA VAL A 55 4.67 13.26 1.74
C VAL A 55 5.68 13.95 0.83
N LEU A 56 5.83 13.45 -0.40
CA LEU A 56 6.65 14.04 -1.45
C LEU A 56 5.79 14.22 -2.72
N GLU A 57 5.73 15.44 -3.24
CA GLU A 57 4.96 15.77 -4.45
C GLU A 57 3.48 15.29 -4.40
N GLY A 58 2.87 15.37 -3.22
CA GLY A 58 1.49 14.94 -3.00
C GLY A 58 1.29 13.43 -2.87
N GLN A 59 2.36 12.63 -2.96
CA GLN A 59 2.34 11.19 -2.77
C GLN A 59 2.80 10.84 -1.36
N GLU A 60 2.12 9.92 -0.71
CA GLU A 60 2.43 9.47 0.64
C GLU A 60 3.27 8.19 0.62
N TYR A 61 4.33 8.20 1.42
CA TYR A 61 5.24 7.07 1.61
C TYR A 61 5.35 6.74 3.09
N ILE A 62 5.43 5.45 3.40
CA ILE A 62 5.60 4.94 4.76
C ILE A 62 7.04 4.42 4.89
N VAL A 63 7.76 4.90 5.90
CA VAL A 63 9.12 4.44 6.21
C VAL A 63 9.07 2.97 6.60
N LYS A 64 9.79 2.13 5.87
CA LYS A 64 9.89 0.68 6.12
C LYS A 64 11.25 0.27 6.62
N ASN A 65 12.27 1.06 6.38
CA ASN A 65 13.59 0.85 6.93
C ASN A 65 14.22 2.18 7.31
N CYS A 66 14.80 2.21 8.51
CA CYS A 66 15.51 3.36 9.05
C CYS A 66 16.80 2.82 9.69
N VAL A 67 17.95 3.16 9.11
CA VAL A 67 19.26 2.76 9.62
C VAL A 67 20.01 3.99 10.09
N GLU A 68 20.19 4.10 11.38
CA GLU A 68 20.92 5.20 12.00
C GLU A 68 22.44 4.91 12.07
N ASN A 69 23.22 5.92 11.72
CA ASN A 69 24.67 5.91 11.85
C ASN A 69 25.06 7.02 12.86
N PHE A 70 25.42 6.60 14.06
CA PHE A 70 25.79 7.51 15.15
C PHE A 70 27.13 8.22 14.91
N ASP A 71 28.06 7.63 14.15
CA ASP A 71 29.36 8.25 13.87
C ASP A 71 29.22 9.47 12.95
N THR A 72 28.22 9.47 12.10
CA THR A 72 27.96 10.53 11.13
C THR A 72 26.69 11.33 11.43
N ASN A 73 25.98 11.01 12.49
CA ASN A 73 24.66 11.58 12.85
C ASN A 73 23.68 11.59 11.65
N THR A 74 23.58 10.45 10.97
CA THR A 74 22.71 10.32 9.81
C THR A 74 21.75 9.14 9.96
N LYS A 75 20.57 9.23 9.33
CA LYS A 75 19.67 8.10 9.10
C LYS A 75 19.55 7.84 7.61
N ASN A 76 19.67 6.58 7.22
CA ASN A 76 19.33 6.13 5.87
C ASN A 76 17.91 5.58 5.87
N ILE A 77 17.06 6.18 5.08
CA ILE A 77 15.63 5.95 5.04
C ILE A 77 15.27 5.21 3.75
N THR A 78 14.46 4.17 3.88
CA THR A 78 13.73 3.57 2.75
C THR A 78 12.25 3.63 3.06
N ALA A 79 11.49 4.33 2.23
CA ALA A 79 10.05 4.49 2.38
C ALA A 79 9.32 3.92 1.15
N TRP A 80 8.24 3.22 1.38
CA TRP A 80 7.41 2.65 0.34
C TRP A 80 6.14 3.47 0.17
N HIS A 81 5.74 3.67 -1.07
CA HIS A 81 4.48 4.34 -1.36
C HIS A 81 3.32 3.65 -0.64
N VAL A 82 2.40 4.44 -0.10
CA VAL A 82 1.24 3.98 0.70
C VAL A 82 0.41 2.90 -0.01
N TYR A 83 0.41 2.87 -1.34
CA TYR A 83 -0.20 1.81 -2.14
C TYR A 83 0.22 0.39 -1.69
N ASN A 84 1.46 0.21 -1.23
CA ASN A 84 1.95 -1.09 -0.78
C ASN A 84 1.23 -1.59 0.49
N GLU A 85 0.60 -0.69 1.26
CA GLU A 85 -0.18 -1.03 2.45
C GLU A 85 -1.47 -1.80 2.11
N ILE A 86 -1.87 -1.83 0.83
CA ILE A 86 -3.00 -2.66 0.37
C ILE A 86 -2.74 -4.15 0.63
N SER A 87 -1.48 -4.57 0.75
CA SER A 87 -1.10 -5.93 1.15
C SER A 87 -1.61 -6.32 2.54
N ARG A 88 -1.91 -5.35 3.40
CA ARG A 88 -2.47 -5.57 4.76
C ARG A 88 -3.96 -5.91 4.73
N ILE A 89 -4.64 -5.66 3.61
CA ILE A 89 -5.99 -6.17 3.40
C ILE A 89 -5.84 -7.65 3.08
N TYR A 90 -6.28 -8.51 3.97
CA TYR A 90 -6.17 -9.95 3.81
C TYR A 90 -7.53 -10.62 3.98
N LYS A 91 -7.88 -11.51 3.06
CA LYS A 91 -9.08 -12.34 3.16
C LYS A 91 -8.73 -13.82 3.23
N ARG A 92 -9.42 -14.55 4.10
CA ARG A 92 -9.15 -15.95 4.42
C ARG A 92 -10.24 -16.93 3.97
N SER A 93 -11.34 -16.44 3.42
CA SER A 93 -12.48 -17.28 3.09
C SER A 93 -12.90 -17.11 1.64
N ASP A 94 -13.44 -18.17 1.08
CA ASP A 94 -14.03 -18.19 -0.25
C ASP A 94 -14.94 -16.99 -0.46
N LEU A 95 -14.76 -16.30 -1.56
CA LEU A 95 -15.66 -15.26 -2.02
C LEU A 95 -16.95 -15.96 -2.50
N THR A 96 -17.83 -16.31 -1.58
CA THR A 96 -19.23 -16.56 -1.93
C THR A 96 -19.87 -15.20 -2.24
N LEU A 97 -19.66 -14.72 -3.46
CA LEU A 97 -20.26 -13.47 -3.94
C LEU A 97 -21.77 -13.58 -4.14
N ASN A 98 -22.34 -14.75 -3.97
CA ASN A 98 -23.79 -14.99 -4.04
C ASN A 98 -24.30 -15.74 -2.83
N ASN A 99 -25.25 -15.14 -2.10
CA ASN A 99 -26.03 -15.75 -1.03
C ASN A 99 -27.01 -16.84 -1.52
N ASN A 100 -26.85 -17.36 -2.73
CA ASN A 100 -27.65 -18.48 -3.20
C ASN A 100 -26.93 -19.77 -2.84
N GLN A 101 -27.39 -20.39 -1.77
CA GLN A 101 -27.02 -21.72 -1.30
C GLN A 101 -27.53 -22.82 -2.28
N ASP A 102 -27.22 -22.70 -3.54
CA ASP A 102 -27.38 -23.84 -4.46
C ASP A 102 -26.08 -24.63 -4.48
N SER A 103 -26.07 -25.70 -3.73
CA SER A 103 -24.99 -26.68 -3.62
C SER A 103 -24.59 -27.38 -4.93
N ASN A 104 -25.11 -26.92 -6.06
CA ASN A 104 -24.82 -27.38 -7.42
C ASN A 104 -24.29 -26.25 -8.33
N ALA A 105 -23.85 -25.13 -7.80
CA ALA A 105 -23.24 -24.08 -8.61
C ALA A 105 -21.96 -24.63 -9.27
N SER A 106 -22.03 -24.78 -10.56
CA SER A 106 -20.91 -25.20 -11.42
C SER A 106 -19.70 -24.29 -11.17
N LYS A 107 -18.51 -24.88 -11.28
CA LYS A 107 -17.19 -24.26 -11.07
C LYS A 107 -16.85 -23.07 -12.00
N ASP A 108 -17.77 -22.62 -12.82
CA ASP A 108 -17.59 -21.55 -13.80
C ASP A 108 -18.40 -20.30 -13.43
N GLN A 109 -18.08 -19.70 -12.28
CA GLN A 109 -18.61 -18.39 -11.96
C GLN A 109 -17.75 -17.31 -12.67
N SER A 110 -18.40 -16.42 -13.42
CA SER A 110 -17.74 -15.29 -14.05
C SER A 110 -17.94 -14.03 -13.20
N TYR A 111 -16.86 -13.31 -12.95
CA TYR A 111 -16.81 -12.08 -12.15
C TYR A 111 -16.37 -10.90 -13.01
N GLY A 112 -16.92 -9.72 -12.73
CA GLY A 112 -16.39 -8.47 -13.23
C GLY A 112 -15.28 -7.93 -12.34
N VAL A 113 -14.48 -7.00 -12.86
CA VAL A 113 -13.44 -6.30 -12.09
C VAL A 113 -14.03 -5.65 -10.83
N GLU A 114 -15.18 -4.99 -10.97
CA GLU A 114 -15.85 -4.32 -9.84
C GLU A 114 -16.30 -5.31 -8.77
N ASP A 115 -16.80 -6.49 -9.14
CA ASP A 115 -17.23 -7.51 -8.17
C ASP A 115 -16.07 -7.93 -7.26
N LEU A 116 -14.87 -8.06 -7.84
CA LEU A 116 -13.67 -8.44 -7.11
C LEU A 116 -13.15 -7.30 -6.23
N LEU A 117 -13.05 -6.09 -6.79
CA LEU A 117 -12.62 -4.92 -6.03
C LEU A 117 -13.56 -4.64 -4.86
N LYS A 118 -14.87 -4.70 -5.10
CA LYS A 118 -15.89 -4.55 -4.05
C LYS A 118 -15.71 -5.57 -2.94
N ALA A 119 -15.52 -6.84 -3.29
CA ALA A 119 -15.38 -7.89 -2.31
C ALA A 119 -14.13 -7.75 -1.43
N TRP A 120 -13.06 -7.10 -1.92
CA TRP A 120 -11.79 -6.97 -1.21
C TRP A 120 -11.60 -5.60 -0.57
N ILE A 121 -12.01 -4.52 -1.25
CA ILE A 121 -11.73 -3.14 -0.83
C ILE A 121 -12.86 -2.57 0.02
N ASP A 122 -14.12 -2.90 -0.27
CA ASP A 122 -15.24 -2.34 0.49
C ASP A 122 -15.16 -2.69 1.98
N GLY A 123 -15.36 -1.64 2.80
CA GLY A 123 -15.32 -1.78 4.26
C GLY A 123 -13.91 -2.00 4.83
N ASN A 124 -12.84 -1.82 4.04
CA ASN A 124 -11.49 -1.83 4.59
C ASN A 124 -11.28 -0.67 5.57
N LYS A 125 -10.44 -0.90 6.60
CA LYS A 125 -10.16 0.10 7.65
C LYS A 125 -8.95 0.99 7.33
N LEU A 126 -8.30 0.76 6.18
CA LEU A 126 -7.09 1.47 5.78
C LEU A 126 -7.38 2.69 4.89
N GLY A 127 -8.65 2.92 4.52
CA GLY A 127 -9.07 4.07 3.72
C GLY A 127 -8.86 3.90 2.22
N PHE A 128 -8.55 2.70 1.72
CA PHE A 128 -8.48 2.45 0.29
C PHE A 128 -9.86 2.51 -0.35
N SER A 129 -9.91 3.18 -1.49
CA SER A 129 -11.03 3.21 -2.42
C SER A 129 -10.56 2.86 -3.82
N TYR A 130 -11.49 2.61 -4.73
CA TYR A 130 -11.17 2.29 -6.12
C TYR A 130 -12.14 3.00 -7.07
N GLU A 131 -11.66 3.21 -8.28
CA GLU A 131 -12.48 3.62 -9.43
C GLU A 131 -12.12 2.72 -10.61
N VAL A 132 -13.12 2.32 -11.38
CA VAL A 132 -12.93 1.49 -12.57
C VAL A 132 -13.27 2.31 -13.80
N HIS A 133 -12.27 2.55 -14.64
CA HIS A 133 -12.43 3.27 -15.89
C HIS A 133 -12.29 2.31 -17.07
N GLY A 134 -13.36 2.12 -17.81
CA GLY A 134 -13.42 1.23 -18.97
C GLY A 134 -14.50 0.15 -18.83
N ASN A 135 -14.71 -0.57 -19.92
CA ASN A 135 -15.60 -1.72 -19.94
C ASN A 135 -14.76 -2.99 -19.99
N PHE A 136 -14.96 -3.86 -19.02
CA PHE A 136 -14.24 -5.10 -18.88
C PHE A 136 -15.21 -6.25 -18.92
N ASP A 137 -14.96 -7.24 -19.81
CA ASP A 137 -15.76 -8.45 -19.87
C ASP A 137 -15.59 -9.28 -18.60
N LYS A 138 -16.67 -9.97 -18.19
CA LYS A 138 -16.58 -10.88 -17.07
C LYS A 138 -15.66 -12.04 -17.37
N GLN A 139 -14.79 -12.38 -16.44
CA GLN A 139 -13.86 -13.48 -16.53
C GLN A 139 -14.26 -14.62 -15.60
N SER A 140 -14.12 -15.85 -16.09
CA SER A 140 -14.28 -17.03 -15.26
C SER A 140 -13.01 -17.29 -14.47
N THR A 141 -13.11 -17.32 -13.15
CA THR A 141 -11.96 -17.57 -12.29
C THR A 141 -12.34 -18.42 -11.10
N SER A 142 -11.58 -19.47 -10.89
CA SER A 142 -11.78 -20.41 -9.77
C SER A 142 -10.93 -20.11 -8.53
N LYS A 143 -10.16 -18.99 -8.51
CA LYS A 143 -9.05 -18.81 -7.54
C LYS A 143 -8.97 -17.40 -6.93
N PHE A 144 -10.09 -16.82 -6.51
CA PHE A 144 -10.07 -15.59 -5.69
C PHE A 144 -10.43 -15.86 -4.24
N ASP A 145 -10.03 -17.01 -3.69
CA ASP A 145 -10.55 -17.51 -2.44
C ASP A 145 -9.90 -16.86 -1.22
N SER A 146 -8.61 -16.55 -1.31
CA SER A 146 -7.84 -15.97 -0.21
C SER A 146 -6.60 -15.26 -0.70
N GLY A 147 -6.03 -14.41 0.13
CA GLY A 147 -4.79 -13.71 -0.16
C GLY A 147 -4.79 -12.25 0.28
N SER A 148 -3.71 -11.58 0.00
CA SER A 148 -3.55 -10.14 0.25
C SER A 148 -4.19 -9.28 -0.85
N GLY A 149 -4.48 -8.02 -0.53
CA GLY A 149 -4.97 -7.07 -1.53
C GLY A 149 -4.01 -6.87 -2.70
N LYS A 150 -2.70 -6.98 -2.47
CA LYS A 150 -1.70 -6.90 -3.54
C LYS A 150 -1.78 -8.11 -4.48
N GLU A 151 -1.95 -9.32 -3.95
CA GLU A 151 -2.14 -10.53 -4.76
C GLU A 151 -3.43 -10.47 -5.58
N MET A 152 -4.50 -9.95 -4.98
CA MET A 152 -5.77 -9.72 -5.68
C MET A 152 -5.59 -8.76 -6.85
N LEU A 153 -4.93 -7.62 -6.66
CA LEU A 153 -4.68 -6.65 -7.74
C LEU A 153 -3.81 -7.26 -8.83
N SER A 154 -2.78 -8.03 -8.48
CA SER A 154 -1.95 -8.72 -9.48
C SER A 154 -2.78 -9.67 -10.33
N LYS A 155 -3.66 -10.45 -9.72
CA LYS A 155 -4.57 -11.35 -10.45
C LYS A 155 -5.56 -10.61 -11.34
N ILE A 156 -6.09 -9.46 -10.89
CA ILE A 156 -6.95 -8.62 -11.72
C ILE A 156 -6.17 -8.18 -12.97
N ILE A 157 -4.94 -7.68 -12.80
CA ILE A 157 -4.09 -7.21 -13.91
C ILE A 157 -3.72 -8.33 -14.88
N GLU A 158 -3.62 -9.58 -14.43
CA GLU A 158 -3.35 -10.73 -15.29
C GLU A 158 -4.57 -11.13 -16.13
N LEU A 159 -5.77 -10.89 -15.64
CA LEU A 159 -7.01 -11.34 -16.29
C LEU A 159 -7.60 -10.30 -17.24
N TRP A 160 -7.29 -9.02 -17.05
CA TRP A 160 -7.79 -7.89 -17.83
C TRP A 160 -6.66 -6.98 -18.34
#